data_558ed4497039243e341314dd9d38abe5
#
_entry.id   558ed4497039243e341314dd9d38abe5
#
_cell.length_a   1.000
_cell.length_b   1.000
_cell.length_c   1.000
_cell.angle_alpha   90.00
_cell.angle_beta   90.00
_cell.angle_gamma   90.00
#
_symmetry.space_group_name_H-M   'P 1'
#
loop_
_entity.id
_entity.type
_entity.pdbx_description
1 polymer ?
#
loop_
_entity_poly.entity_id
_entity_poly.type
_entity_poly.pdbx_seq_one_letter_code
_entity_poly.pdbx_strand_id
1 'polypeptide(L)'
;MTAPAEASALESRVGHYYQMDGTYLVGREKVREYARAVQDYHPAHWDVAAAAELGYSGLVAPLTFTSTPGMTCNRRMFEQVVVGYDTYMQTEEVFEQHRPIVAGDELHVDVELTSVRRFAGRDLITVTNTFTDTAGERVHTLHTTVVGLTAEDVDPAIKTAVQKTMMHDVDIFGIGESEYHKTVRPEGEIRIAEDTTRTPGTPSFDDVKVGDELAARHTRLSRGDLVNYAGVAGDANPIHWDEDIAKLAGLPDVIAHGMLTMGLGAGFASAWSGDPGAVTRYAVRLSAPAIVAAAEGADIEFSGRIKSLDPDTRTGVVIVAAKSGGKKIFGLATLNVRFR
;
A
#
# COMPACT_ATOMS: atom_id res chain seq x y z
N MET A 1 9.76 13.32 31.81
CA MET A 1 10.73 12.27 31.46
C MET A 1 10.10 10.90 31.73
N THR A 2 9.08 10.49 30.96
CA THR A 2 8.36 9.21 31.09
C THR A 2 8.28 8.39 29.78
N ALA A 3 8.82 8.90 28.69
CA ALA A 3 8.80 8.20 27.38
C ALA A 3 9.54 6.85 27.28
N PRO A 4 10.60 6.52 28.07
CA PRO A 4 11.29 5.24 27.93
C PRO A 4 10.48 4.02 28.38
N ALA A 5 9.52 4.18 29.29
CA ALA A 5 8.76 3.03 29.82
C ALA A 5 7.66 2.55 28.86
N GLU A 6 7.04 3.44 28.08
CA GLU A 6 5.98 3.10 27.14
C GLU A 6 6.54 2.45 25.85
N ALA A 7 7.67 2.92 25.35
CA ALA A 7 8.37 2.29 24.22
C ALA A 7 8.72 0.81 24.52
N SER A 8 9.20 0.52 25.74
CA SER A 8 9.47 -0.84 26.18
C SER A 8 8.19 -1.69 26.27
N ALA A 9 7.05 -1.09 26.60
CA ALA A 9 5.77 -1.80 26.65
C ALA A 9 5.28 -2.22 25.25
N LEU A 10 5.45 -1.38 24.24
CA LEU A 10 5.09 -1.72 22.85
C LEU A 10 6.05 -2.75 22.24
N GLU A 11 7.37 -2.64 22.51
CA GLU A 11 8.34 -3.65 22.07
C GLU A 11 7.99 -5.04 22.59
N SER A 12 7.47 -5.15 23.81
CA SER A 12 7.05 -6.44 24.39
C SER A 12 5.82 -7.04 23.69
N ARG A 13 5.12 -6.28 22.86
CA ARG A 13 3.95 -6.72 22.09
C ARG A 13 4.31 -7.18 20.67
N VAL A 14 5.57 -7.12 20.27
CA VAL A 14 6.01 -7.69 18.98
C VAL A 14 5.63 -9.17 18.93
N GLY A 15 5.07 -9.59 17.80
CA GLY A 15 4.48 -10.92 17.61
C GLY A 15 2.96 -10.99 17.88
N HIS A 16 2.32 -9.91 18.37
CA HIS A 16 0.86 -9.87 18.40
C HIS A 16 0.29 -10.03 17.01
N TYR A 17 -0.71 -10.88 16.91
CA TYR A 17 -1.26 -11.36 15.64
C TYR A 17 -2.79 -11.38 15.70
N TYR A 18 -3.41 -10.91 14.63
CA TYR A 18 -4.84 -11.03 14.38
C TYR A 18 -5.08 -11.59 12.98
N GLN A 19 -6.13 -12.36 12.84
CA GLN A 19 -6.62 -12.83 11.55
C GLN A 19 -8.09 -12.41 11.42
N MET A 20 -8.46 -11.89 10.27
CA MET A 20 -9.87 -11.65 9.93
C MET A 20 -10.63 -12.98 9.91
N ASP A 21 -11.85 -13.00 10.41
CA ASP A 21 -12.75 -14.13 10.22
C ASP A 21 -13.23 -14.18 8.78
N GLY A 22 -13.36 -15.40 8.25
CA GLY A 22 -13.77 -15.62 6.87
C GLY A 22 -12.69 -15.26 5.87
N THR A 23 -13.11 -14.96 4.65
CA THR A 23 -12.25 -14.63 3.51
C THR A 23 -12.66 -13.30 2.89
N TYR A 24 -11.69 -12.59 2.35
CA TYR A 24 -11.92 -11.43 1.50
C TYR A 24 -12.08 -11.90 0.05
N LEU A 25 -13.30 -11.80 -0.50
CA LEU A 25 -13.55 -12.07 -1.90
C LEU A 25 -13.11 -10.91 -2.79
N VAL A 26 -12.18 -11.16 -3.70
CA VAL A 26 -11.72 -10.18 -4.68
C VAL A 26 -12.78 -9.98 -5.77
N GLY A 27 -13.61 -8.96 -5.58
CA GLY A 27 -14.72 -8.66 -6.50
C GLY A 27 -14.23 -8.03 -7.80
N ARG A 28 -14.77 -8.47 -8.94
CA ARG A 28 -14.42 -7.92 -10.27
C ARG A 28 -14.60 -6.41 -10.37
N GLU A 29 -15.71 -5.90 -9.87
CA GLU A 29 -15.98 -4.45 -9.93
C GLU A 29 -15.08 -3.69 -8.95
N LYS A 30 -14.73 -4.29 -7.80
CA LYS A 30 -13.79 -3.69 -6.87
C LYS A 30 -12.38 -3.56 -7.47
N VAL A 31 -11.94 -4.52 -8.29
CA VAL A 31 -10.70 -4.42 -9.06
C VAL A 31 -10.74 -3.22 -10.00
N ARG A 32 -11.85 -3.05 -10.76
CA ARG A 32 -12.03 -1.91 -11.67
C ARG A 32 -12.11 -0.57 -10.95
N GLU A 33 -12.84 -0.51 -9.84
CA GLU A 33 -12.95 0.70 -9.01
C GLU A 33 -11.58 1.12 -8.48
N TYR A 34 -10.81 0.15 -7.96
CA TYR A 34 -9.48 0.42 -7.45
C TYR A 34 -8.51 0.83 -8.56
N ALA A 35 -8.51 0.14 -9.70
CA ALA A 35 -7.70 0.50 -10.86
C ALA A 35 -7.99 1.93 -11.33
N ARG A 36 -9.28 2.33 -11.35
CA ARG A 36 -9.68 3.72 -11.66
C ARG A 36 -9.16 4.69 -10.63
N ALA A 37 -9.28 4.36 -9.34
CA ALA A 37 -8.87 5.26 -8.26
C ALA A 37 -7.36 5.52 -8.27
N VAL A 38 -6.54 4.53 -8.64
CA VAL A 38 -5.09 4.66 -8.78
C VAL A 38 -4.64 4.98 -10.21
N GLN A 39 -5.57 5.29 -11.11
CA GLN A 39 -5.32 5.62 -12.52
C GLN A 39 -4.44 4.59 -13.25
N ASP A 40 -4.59 3.31 -12.90
CA ASP A 40 -3.95 2.21 -13.62
C ASP A 40 -4.88 1.71 -14.72
N TYR A 41 -4.55 2.07 -15.95
CA TYR A 41 -5.36 1.75 -17.12
C TYR A 41 -4.82 0.55 -17.90
N HIS A 42 -3.99 -0.29 -17.26
CA HIS A 42 -3.53 -1.50 -17.93
C HIS A 42 -4.73 -2.41 -18.27
N PRO A 43 -4.87 -2.89 -19.54
CA PRO A 43 -6.06 -3.61 -19.99
C PRO A 43 -6.48 -4.80 -19.13
N ALA A 44 -5.51 -5.52 -18.53
CA ALA A 44 -5.76 -6.67 -17.68
C ALA A 44 -6.58 -6.37 -16.40
N HIS A 45 -6.68 -5.10 -15.98
CA HIS A 45 -7.54 -4.68 -14.86
C HIS A 45 -9.00 -4.45 -15.29
N TRP A 46 -9.26 -4.35 -16.59
CA TRP A 46 -10.54 -3.87 -17.14
C TRP A 46 -11.26 -4.90 -17.98
N ASP A 47 -10.51 -5.67 -18.79
CA ASP A 47 -11.02 -6.63 -19.75
C ASP A 47 -10.47 -8.03 -19.44
N VAL A 48 -11.42 -8.99 -19.28
CA VAL A 48 -11.09 -10.39 -19.00
C VAL A 48 -10.35 -11.04 -20.18
N ALA A 49 -10.65 -10.64 -21.42
CA ALA A 49 -9.94 -11.16 -22.59
C ALA A 49 -8.49 -10.68 -22.60
N ALA A 50 -8.24 -9.41 -22.33
CA ALA A 50 -6.87 -8.88 -22.22
C ALA A 50 -6.09 -9.50 -21.05
N ALA A 51 -6.75 -9.81 -19.93
CA ALA A 51 -6.14 -10.54 -18.83
C ALA A 51 -5.79 -11.98 -19.25
N ALA A 52 -6.67 -12.66 -19.99
CA ALA A 52 -6.46 -14.02 -20.48
C ALA A 52 -5.30 -14.11 -21.49
N GLU A 53 -5.08 -13.09 -22.32
CA GLU A 53 -3.91 -13.00 -23.22
C GLU A 53 -2.58 -13.06 -22.47
N LEU A 54 -2.55 -12.55 -21.22
CA LEU A 54 -1.41 -12.64 -20.31
C LEU A 54 -1.41 -13.90 -19.45
N GLY A 55 -2.39 -14.81 -19.65
CA GLY A 55 -2.50 -16.07 -18.93
C GLY A 55 -3.24 -15.98 -17.57
N TYR A 56 -3.94 -14.88 -17.29
CA TYR A 56 -4.74 -14.74 -16.06
C TYR A 56 -6.13 -15.35 -16.20
N SER A 57 -6.63 -15.90 -15.10
CA SER A 57 -7.98 -16.50 -15.03
C SER A 57 -9.10 -15.47 -14.86
N GLY A 58 -8.77 -14.22 -14.51
CA GLY A 58 -9.71 -13.12 -14.27
C GLY A 58 -9.02 -11.78 -14.34
N LEU A 59 -9.76 -10.70 -14.07
CA LEU A 59 -9.16 -9.36 -13.99
C LEU A 59 -8.07 -9.33 -12.92
N VAL A 60 -6.91 -8.85 -13.28
CA VAL A 60 -5.78 -8.72 -12.34
C VAL A 60 -6.02 -7.54 -11.42
N ALA A 61 -5.88 -7.73 -10.12
CA ALA A 61 -5.89 -6.61 -9.18
C ALA A 61 -4.61 -5.77 -9.35
N PRO A 62 -4.68 -4.42 -9.31
CA PRO A 62 -3.49 -3.60 -9.25
C PRO A 62 -2.59 -3.98 -8.08
N LEU A 63 -1.27 -3.85 -8.24
CA LEU A 63 -0.27 -4.32 -7.27
C LEU A 63 -0.54 -3.83 -5.82
N THR A 64 -1.04 -2.61 -5.67
CA THR A 64 -1.32 -2.00 -4.37
C THR A 64 -2.73 -2.27 -3.84
N PHE A 65 -3.52 -3.09 -4.51
CA PHE A 65 -4.92 -3.41 -4.14
C PHE A 65 -5.05 -3.97 -2.72
N THR A 66 -4.10 -4.78 -2.28
CA THR A 66 -4.10 -5.41 -0.96
C THR A 66 -4.00 -4.43 0.20
N SER A 67 -3.65 -3.18 -0.06
CA SER A 67 -3.75 -2.11 0.95
C SER A 67 -5.17 -1.94 1.49
N THR A 68 -6.21 -2.18 0.67
CA THR A 68 -7.61 -2.04 1.10
C THR A 68 -7.99 -3.07 2.17
N PRO A 69 -7.93 -4.40 1.93
CA PRO A 69 -8.19 -5.37 2.99
C PRO A 69 -7.14 -5.36 4.11
N GLY A 70 -5.89 -4.99 3.81
CA GLY A 70 -4.84 -4.83 4.81
C GLY A 70 -5.17 -3.71 5.81
N MET A 71 -5.61 -2.55 5.34
CA MET A 71 -6.00 -1.43 6.20
C MET A 71 -7.15 -1.80 7.14
N THR A 72 -8.14 -2.52 6.62
CA THR A 72 -9.25 -3.04 7.44
C THR A 72 -8.74 -3.96 8.54
N CYS A 73 -7.87 -4.91 8.19
CA CYS A 73 -7.27 -5.83 9.16
C CYS A 73 -6.40 -5.10 10.18
N ASN A 74 -5.68 -4.05 9.76
CA ASN A 74 -4.77 -3.27 10.61
C ASN A 74 -5.51 -2.46 11.67
N ARG A 75 -6.77 -2.07 11.43
CA ARG A 75 -7.51 -1.20 12.33
C ARG A 75 -7.44 -1.69 13.77
N ARG A 76 -7.76 -2.95 14.02
CA ARG A 76 -7.74 -3.50 15.38
C ARG A 76 -6.35 -3.54 16.00
N MET A 77 -5.34 -3.80 15.20
CA MET A 77 -3.95 -3.74 15.67
C MET A 77 -3.61 -2.36 16.22
N PHE A 78 -4.00 -1.30 15.50
CA PHE A 78 -3.74 0.07 15.91
C PHE A 78 -4.67 0.59 17.01
N GLU A 79 -5.86 0.03 17.16
CA GLU A 79 -6.78 0.37 18.25
C GLU A 79 -6.42 -0.29 19.57
N GLN A 80 -5.90 -1.51 19.55
CA GLN A 80 -5.78 -2.32 20.77
C GLN A 80 -4.33 -2.66 21.16
N VAL A 81 -3.43 -2.76 20.20
CA VAL A 81 -2.05 -3.21 20.43
C VAL A 81 -1.07 -2.05 20.31
N VAL A 82 -1.13 -1.33 19.22
CA VAL A 82 -0.27 -0.18 18.96
C VAL A 82 -0.92 1.05 19.58
N VAL A 83 -0.76 1.21 20.89
CA VAL A 83 -1.38 2.29 21.67
C VAL A 83 -0.33 3.23 22.26
N GLY A 84 -0.75 4.42 22.71
CA GLY A 84 0.14 5.42 23.29
C GLY A 84 0.50 6.55 22.32
N TYR A 85 -0.13 6.60 21.14
CA TYR A 85 0.06 7.65 20.13
C TYR A 85 -1.26 8.33 19.82
N ASP A 86 -1.18 9.61 19.44
CA ASP A 86 -2.35 10.41 19.06
C ASP A 86 -2.65 10.29 17.56
N THR A 87 -1.62 10.04 16.75
CA THR A 87 -1.76 9.80 15.31
C THR A 87 -0.54 9.04 14.78
N TYR A 88 -0.64 8.61 13.52
CA TYR A 88 0.41 7.86 12.84
C TYR A 88 0.71 8.50 11.48
N MET A 89 1.98 8.47 11.10
CA MET A 89 2.42 8.91 9.79
C MET A 89 3.11 7.74 9.06
N GLN A 90 2.57 7.34 7.94
CA GLN A 90 3.18 6.31 7.11
C GLN A 90 4.52 6.82 6.53
N THR A 91 5.56 6.00 6.64
CA THR A 91 6.91 6.33 6.18
C THR A 91 7.44 5.38 5.15
N GLU A 92 7.05 4.11 5.21
CA GLU A 92 7.50 3.08 4.27
C GLU A 92 6.40 2.05 4.04
N GLU A 93 6.31 1.59 2.81
CA GLU A 93 5.43 0.49 2.44
C GLU A 93 6.16 -0.45 1.50
N VAL A 94 5.97 -1.76 1.72
CA VAL A 94 6.55 -2.80 0.86
C VAL A 94 5.49 -3.81 0.50
N PHE A 95 5.26 -3.99 -0.79
CA PHE A 95 4.42 -5.04 -1.37
C PHE A 95 5.32 -6.16 -1.90
N GLU A 96 5.06 -7.39 -1.50
CA GLU A 96 5.67 -8.59 -2.05
C GLU A 96 4.58 -9.43 -2.72
N GLN A 97 4.64 -9.52 -4.03
CA GLN A 97 3.69 -10.27 -4.85
C GLN A 97 4.30 -11.61 -5.20
N HIS A 98 3.81 -12.68 -4.59
CA HIS A 98 4.27 -14.05 -4.86
C HIS A 98 3.55 -14.63 -6.08
N ARG A 99 2.26 -14.39 -6.18
CA ARG A 99 1.49 -14.50 -7.42
C ARG A 99 0.53 -13.33 -7.57
N PRO A 100 0.17 -12.94 -8.81
CA PRO A 100 -0.86 -11.94 -9.04
C PRO A 100 -2.20 -12.37 -8.46
N ILE A 101 -2.88 -11.41 -7.83
CA ILE A 101 -4.24 -11.58 -7.32
C ILE A 101 -5.21 -11.28 -8.45
N VAL A 102 -6.22 -12.11 -8.63
CA VAL A 102 -7.24 -11.97 -9.68
C VAL A 102 -8.64 -11.89 -9.09
N ALA A 103 -9.55 -11.30 -9.83
CA ALA A 103 -10.96 -11.28 -9.47
C ALA A 103 -11.49 -12.72 -9.37
N GLY A 104 -12.12 -13.05 -8.26
CA GLY A 104 -12.57 -14.38 -7.89
C GLY A 104 -11.68 -15.05 -6.82
N ASP A 105 -10.49 -14.52 -6.55
CA ASP A 105 -9.69 -15.02 -5.42
C ASP A 105 -10.41 -14.76 -4.09
N GLU A 106 -10.34 -15.74 -3.21
CA GLU A 106 -10.74 -15.63 -1.81
C GLU A 106 -9.50 -15.66 -0.94
N LEU A 107 -9.30 -14.62 -0.14
CA LEU A 107 -8.07 -14.40 0.61
C LEU A 107 -8.34 -14.39 2.11
N HIS A 108 -7.63 -15.21 2.87
CA HIS A 108 -7.46 -14.99 4.30
C HIS A 108 -6.47 -13.83 4.50
N VAL A 109 -6.81 -12.93 5.40
CA VAL A 109 -6.01 -11.74 5.70
C VAL A 109 -5.64 -11.74 7.17
N ASP A 110 -4.37 -11.58 7.46
CA ASP A 110 -3.88 -11.43 8.82
C ASP A 110 -3.02 -10.17 9.00
N VAL A 111 -2.75 -9.84 10.25
CA VAL A 111 -1.82 -8.78 10.63
C VAL A 111 -0.99 -9.20 11.83
N GLU A 112 0.31 -8.91 11.78
CA GLU A 112 1.26 -9.11 12.86
C GLU A 112 2.03 -7.82 13.16
N LEU A 113 2.20 -7.47 14.43
CA LEU A 113 3.16 -6.45 14.85
C LEU A 113 4.57 -7.05 14.76
N THR A 114 5.29 -6.77 13.67
CA THR A 114 6.56 -7.44 13.37
C THR A 114 7.79 -6.71 13.89
N SER A 115 7.71 -5.39 14.10
CA SER A 115 8.85 -4.63 14.59
C SER A 115 8.43 -3.32 15.26
N VAL A 116 9.11 -2.99 16.35
CA VAL A 116 9.11 -1.66 16.95
C VAL A 116 10.56 -1.24 17.12
N ARG A 117 10.96 -0.11 16.56
CA ARG A 117 12.33 0.39 16.62
C ARG A 117 12.37 1.87 16.97
N ARG A 118 13.24 2.28 17.87
CA ARG A 118 13.47 3.69 18.19
C ARG A 118 14.42 4.34 17.18
N PHE A 119 13.99 5.42 16.55
CA PHE A 119 14.82 6.19 15.64
C PHE A 119 14.53 7.69 15.77
N ALA A 120 15.58 8.50 15.97
CA ALA A 120 15.49 9.95 16.14
C ALA A 120 14.45 10.39 17.19
N GLY A 121 14.34 9.65 18.30
CA GLY A 121 13.42 9.96 19.39
C GLY A 121 11.98 9.49 19.19
N ARG A 122 11.65 8.88 18.06
CA ARG A 122 10.30 8.38 17.73
C ARG A 122 10.31 6.86 17.49
N ASP A 123 9.15 6.24 17.63
CA ASP A 123 9.00 4.82 17.37
C ASP A 123 8.61 4.60 15.91
N LEU A 124 9.41 3.80 15.23
CA LEU A 124 9.11 3.21 13.93
C LEU A 124 8.45 1.87 14.17
N ILE A 125 7.21 1.74 13.78
CA ILE A 125 6.34 0.60 14.05
C ILE A 125 6.04 -0.06 12.72
N THR A 126 6.36 -1.35 12.59
CA THR A 126 6.07 -2.12 11.38
C THR A 126 5.04 -3.18 11.69
N VAL A 127 3.97 -3.18 10.92
CA VAL A 127 3.00 -4.27 10.86
C VAL A 127 3.11 -4.99 9.52
N THR A 128 2.85 -6.28 9.53
CA THR A 128 2.89 -7.12 8.33
C THR A 128 1.55 -7.79 8.14
N ASN A 129 0.93 -7.59 6.99
CA ASN A 129 -0.23 -8.35 6.55
C ASN A 129 0.22 -9.49 5.65
N THR A 130 -0.31 -10.68 5.89
CA THR A 130 -0.15 -11.83 5.03
C THR A 130 -1.48 -12.17 4.38
N PHE A 131 -1.46 -12.38 3.07
CA PHE A 131 -2.63 -12.78 2.29
C PHE A 131 -2.40 -14.20 1.80
N THR A 132 -3.26 -15.11 2.24
CA THR A 132 -3.21 -16.52 1.85
C THR A 132 -4.48 -16.89 1.10
N ASP A 133 -4.34 -17.73 0.07
CA ASP A 133 -5.49 -18.25 -0.66
C ASP A 133 -6.18 -19.41 0.10
N THR A 134 -7.24 -19.94 -0.47
CA THR A 134 -8.01 -21.06 0.13
C THR A 134 -7.23 -22.38 0.17
N ALA A 135 -6.12 -22.51 -0.57
CA ALA A 135 -5.19 -23.64 -0.48
C ALA A 135 -4.18 -23.45 0.68
N GLY A 136 -4.21 -22.30 1.36
CA GLY A 136 -3.28 -21.95 2.43
C GLY A 136 -1.92 -21.49 1.93
N GLU A 137 -1.81 -21.10 0.65
CA GLU A 137 -0.58 -20.57 0.07
C GLU A 137 -0.53 -19.05 0.19
N ARG A 138 0.62 -18.52 0.58
CA ARG A 138 0.86 -17.07 0.64
C ARG A 138 0.95 -16.52 -0.76
N VAL A 139 0.02 -15.63 -1.10
CA VAL A 139 -0.04 -14.99 -2.42
C VAL A 139 0.53 -13.58 -2.41
N HIS A 140 0.43 -12.90 -1.28
CA HIS A 140 0.91 -11.52 -1.13
C HIS A 140 1.34 -11.22 0.30
N THR A 141 2.28 -10.29 0.47
CA THR A 141 2.68 -9.77 1.78
C THR A 141 2.77 -8.25 1.70
N LEU A 142 2.32 -7.57 2.74
CA LEU A 142 2.35 -6.12 2.85
C LEU A 142 3.05 -5.73 4.15
N HIS A 143 4.08 -4.89 4.08
CA HIS A 143 4.75 -4.37 5.27
C HIS A 143 4.54 -2.88 5.34
N THR A 144 3.78 -2.43 6.33
CA THR A 144 3.49 -1.03 6.60
C THR A 144 4.35 -0.54 7.75
N THR A 145 5.16 0.49 7.51
CA THR A 145 5.92 1.15 8.58
C THR A 145 5.39 2.54 8.81
N VAL A 146 5.03 2.81 10.06
CA VAL A 146 4.55 4.13 10.51
C VAL A 146 5.43 4.69 11.61
N VAL A 147 5.42 6.00 11.76
CA VAL A 147 5.91 6.72 12.94
C VAL A 147 4.72 7.02 13.83
N GLY A 148 4.79 6.61 15.09
CA GLY A 148 3.85 7.06 16.12
C GLY A 148 4.16 8.50 16.56
N LEU A 149 3.15 9.35 16.56
CA LEU A 149 3.21 10.74 16.98
C LEU A 149 2.39 10.94 18.25
N THR A 150 2.95 11.70 19.20
CA THR A 150 2.31 11.99 20.49
C THR A 150 1.84 13.44 20.54
N ALA A 151 1.18 13.83 21.64
CA ALA A 151 0.77 15.22 21.88
C ALA A 151 1.94 16.24 21.90
N GLU A 152 3.19 15.76 22.00
CA GLU A 152 4.38 16.63 21.85
C GLU A 152 4.68 16.94 20.37
N ASP A 153 4.21 16.08 19.45
CA ASP A 153 4.46 16.17 18.00
C ASP A 153 3.32 16.86 17.24
N VAL A 154 2.09 16.78 17.75
CA VAL A 154 0.88 17.26 17.07
C VAL A 154 -0.02 18.04 18.02
N ASP A 155 -0.74 19.05 17.50
CA ASP A 155 -1.71 19.80 18.29
C ASP A 155 -2.85 18.86 18.73
N PRO A 156 -3.17 18.78 20.04
CA PRO A 156 -4.28 17.98 20.55
C PRO A 156 -5.64 18.30 19.93
N ALA A 157 -5.83 19.52 19.41
CA ALA A 157 -7.04 19.92 18.70
C ALA A 157 -7.26 19.10 17.42
N ILE A 158 -6.20 18.60 16.78
CA ILE A 158 -6.28 17.77 15.57
C ILE A 158 -7.06 16.49 15.85
N LYS A 159 -6.75 15.79 16.93
CA LYS A 159 -7.45 14.55 17.30
C LYS A 159 -8.95 14.78 17.44
N THR A 160 -9.33 15.85 18.14
CA THR A 160 -10.74 16.21 18.32
C THR A 160 -11.41 16.60 16.99
N ALA A 161 -10.71 17.36 16.14
CA ALA A 161 -11.22 17.75 14.82
C ALA A 161 -11.41 16.52 13.90
N VAL A 162 -10.42 15.63 13.85
CA VAL A 162 -10.49 14.38 13.09
C VAL A 162 -11.66 13.52 13.56
N GLN A 163 -11.80 13.29 14.86
CA GLN A 163 -12.90 12.50 15.42
C GLN A 163 -14.29 13.05 15.12
N LYS A 164 -14.44 14.38 15.02
CA LYS A 164 -15.71 15.02 14.67
C LYS A 164 -16.05 14.94 13.20
N THR A 165 -15.05 14.82 12.35
CA THR A 165 -15.16 14.94 10.89
C THR A 165 -15.16 13.57 10.21
N MET A 166 -14.46 12.59 10.79
CA MET A 166 -14.49 11.22 10.28
C MET A 166 -15.90 10.64 10.34
N MET A 167 -16.16 9.71 9.43
CA MET A 167 -17.38 8.92 9.47
C MET A 167 -17.60 8.40 10.88
N HIS A 168 -18.85 8.45 11.32
CA HIS A 168 -19.22 7.73 12.54
C HIS A 168 -18.69 6.31 12.46
N ASP A 169 -18.28 5.83 13.60
CA ASP A 169 -17.74 4.48 13.72
C ASP A 169 -18.70 3.50 13.07
N VAL A 170 -18.35 3.22 11.88
CA VAL A 170 -19.00 2.21 11.13
C VAL A 170 -18.13 1.03 11.43
N ASP A 171 -18.65 0.16 12.22
CA ASP A 171 -18.36 -1.23 12.04
C ASP A 171 -18.72 -1.53 10.57
N ILE A 172 -17.79 -1.14 9.67
CA ILE A 172 -18.02 -1.05 8.23
C ILE A 172 -18.42 -2.40 7.66
N PHE A 173 -18.17 -3.46 8.41
CA PHE A 173 -18.45 -4.82 8.02
C PHE A 173 -19.50 -5.49 8.90
N GLY A 174 -20.12 -4.78 9.84
CA GLY A 174 -21.08 -5.35 10.79
C GLY A 174 -20.43 -6.40 11.70
N ILE A 175 -19.13 -6.30 11.84
CA ILE A 175 -18.25 -7.30 12.37
C ILE A 175 -17.92 -6.89 13.79
N GLY A 176 -18.63 -7.45 14.72
CA GLY A 176 -18.43 -7.20 16.15
C GLY A 176 -17.05 -7.65 16.64
N GLU A 177 -16.83 -7.52 17.94
CA GLU A 177 -15.57 -7.93 18.61
C GLU A 177 -15.18 -9.39 18.36
N SER A 178 -16.09 -10.19 17.81
CA SER A 178 -15.92 -11.63 17.57
C SER A 178 -14.96 -11.99 16.45
N GLU A 179 -14.56 -11.06 15.58
CA GLU A 179 -13.89 -11.39 14.32
C GLU A 179 -12.37 -11.48 14.36
N TYR A 180 -11.80 -11.17 15.49
CA TYR A 180 -10.35 -11.20 15.68
C TYR A 180 -10.00 -12.13 16.83
N HIS A 181 -10.26 -13.42 16.64
CA HIS A 181 -10.14 -14.38 17.74
C HIS A 181 -8.75 -14.94 17.95
N LYS A 182 -7.87 -14.81 16.96
CA LYS A 182 -6.52 -15.38 17.05
C LYS A 182 -5.53 -14.31 17.47
N THR A 183 -5.00 -14.47 18.68
CA THR A 183 -3.93 -13.62 19.22
C THR A 183 -2.55 -14.25 19.05
N VAL A 184 -2.49 -15.45 18.50
CA VAL A 184 -1.24 -16.19 18.30
C VAL A 184 -1.17 -16.67 16.86
N ARG A 185 -0.07 -16.36 16.20
CA ARG A 185 0.20 -16.82 14.83
C ARG A 185 0.16 -18.35 14.80
N PRO A 186 -0.50 -18.97 13.80
CA PRO A 186 -0.44 -20.40 13.60
C PRO A 186 0.99 -20.92 13.50
N GLU A 187 1.27 -22.05 14.14
CA GLU A 187 2.56 -22.71 14.00
C GLU A 187 2.73 -23.29 12.58
N GLY A 188 3.94 -23.22 12.07
CA GLY A 188 4.32 -23.76 10.78
C GLY A 188 4.69 -22.70 9.74
N GLU A 189 5.38 -23.14 8.73
CA GLU A 189 5.78 -22.30 7.61
C GLU A 189 4.65 -22.27 6.57
N ILE A 190 4.20 -21.06 6.23
CA ILE A 190 3.18 -20.87 5.19
C ILE A 190 3.88 -21.07 3.84
N ARG A 191 3.40 -22.01 3.04
CA ARG A 191 3.90 -22.25 1.68
C ARG A 191 3.68 -21.00 0.83
N ILE A 192 4.68 -20.62 0.06
CA ILE A 192 4.59 -19.49 -0.88
C ILE A 192 3.96 -19.99 -2.17
N ALA A 193 2.93 -19.30 -2.64
CA ALA A 193 2.34 -19.56 -3.95
C ALA A 193 3.32 -19.20 -5.06
N GLU A 194 3.42 -20.05 -6.07
CA GLU A 194 4.30 -19.84 -7.21
C GLU A 194 3.49 -19.45 -8.46
N ASP A 195 3.91 -18.42 -9.15
CA ASP A 195 3.37 -18.03 -10.47
C ASP A 195 4.21 -18.69 -11.57
N THR A 196 4.13 -20.01 -11.66
CA THR A 196 4.95 -20.83 -12.57
C THR A 196 4.32 -21.06 -13.94
N THR A 197 3.03 -20.78 -14.08
CA THR A 197 2.24 -21.12 -15.26
C THR A 197 2.24 -20.04 -16.33
N ARG A 198 2.73 -18.85 -15.99
CA ARG A 198 2.72 -17.68 -16.87
C ARG A 198 4.11 -17.33 -17.36
N THR A 199 4.19 -16.94 -18.62
CA THR A 199 5.32 -16.19 -19.13
C THR A 199 5.06 -14.71 -18.84
N PRO A 200 5.97 -13.97 -18.16
CA PRO A 200 5.83 -12.53 -17.99
C PRO A 200 5.64 -11.82 -19.32
N GLY A 201 5.00 -10.65 -19.28
CA GLY A 201 4.82 -9.80 -20.45
C GLY A 201 6.13 -9.23 -21.00
N THR A 202 6.04 -8.19 -21.75
CA THR A 202 7.20 -7.43 -22.25
C THR A 202 7.65 -6.41 -21.20
N PRO A 203 8.93 -5.94 -21.19
CA PRO A 203 10.00 -6.26 -22.16
C PRO A 203 10.62 -7.65 -21.93
N SER A 204 11.31 -8.16 -22.97
CA SER A 204 12.19 -9.31 -22.81
C SER A 204 13.44 -8.95 -22.01
N PHE A 205 13.98 -9.90 -21.23
CA PHE A 205 15.22 -9.69 -20.49
C PHE A 205 16.39 -9.29 -21.41
N ASP A 206 16.43 -9.88 -22.61
CA ASP A 206 17.51 -9.67 -23.56
C ASP A 206 17.46 -8.28 -24.24
N ASP A 207 16.30 -7.59 -24.15
CA ASP A 207 16.09 -6.26 -24.75
C ASP A 207 16.39 -5.12 -23.76
N VAL A 208 16.68 -5.41 -22.49
CA VAL A 208 16.91 -4.40 -21.45
C VAL A 208 18.36 -4.39 -20.97
N LYS A 209 18.83 -3.24 -20.53
CA LYS A 209 20.20 -3.04 -20.02
C LYS A 209 20.20 -2.23 -18.73
N VAL A 210 21.22 -2.47 -17.91
CA VAL A 210 21.48 -1.63 -16.74
C VAL A 210 21.70 -0.20 -17.18
N GLY A 211 21.00 0.72 -16.57
CA GLY A 211 21.03 2.13 -16.91
C GLY A 211 19.92 2.60 -17.86
N ASP A 212 19.20 1.70 -18.50
CA ASP A 212 18.05 2.06 -19.35
C ASP A 212 17.03 2.86 -18.55
N GLU A 213 16.58 3.97 -19.11
CA GLU A 213 15.59 4.85 -18.52
C GLU A 213 14.19 4.47 -19.00
N LEU A 214 13.25 4.46 -18.07
CA LEU A 214 11.83 4.31 -18.36
C LEU A 214 11.28 5.67 -18.80
N ALA A 215 10.46 5.69 -19.85
CA ALA A 215 9.81 6.91 -20.31
C ALA A 215 9.04 7.58 -19.18
N ALA A 216 9.32 8.85 -18.92
CA ALA A 216 8.65 9.60 -17.87
C ALA A 216 7.14 9.70 -18.12
N ARG A 217 6.36 9.65 -17.04
CA ARG A 217 4.91 9.78 -17.07
C ARG A 217 4.48 10.90 -16.12
N HIS A 218 3.64 11.78 -16.61
CA HIS A 218 2.96 12.79 -15.81
C HIS A 218 1.54 12.32 -15.48
N THR A 219 1.16 12.46 -14.23
CA THR A 219 -0.16 12.11 -13.73
C THR A 219 -0.72 13.27 -12.92
N ARG A 220 -1.93 13.69 -13.25
CA ARG A 220 -2.62 14.77 -12.55
C ARG A 220 -3.57 14.21 -11.51
N LEU A 221 -3.58 14.81 -10.32
CA LEU A 221 -4.55 14.58 -9.27
C LEU A 221 -5.38 15.83 -9.00
N SER A 222 -6.67 15.64 -8.86
CA SER A 222 -7.64 16.63 -8.40
C SER A 222 -8.14 16.27 -6.99
N ARG A 223 -8.88 17.19 -6.36
CA ARG A 223 -9.58 16.89 -5.10
C ARG A 223 -10.59 15.75 -5.27
N GLY A 224 -11.23 15.65 -6.44
CA GLY A 224 -12.15 14.57 -6.76
C GLY A 224 -11.47 13.20 -6.75
N ASP A 225 -10.22 13.11 -7.22
CA ASP A 225 -9.45 11.86 -7.18
C ASP A 225 -9.16 11.43 -5.74
N LEU A 226 -8.89 12.39 -4.83
CA LEU A 226 -8.66 12.09 -3.41
C LEU A 226 -9.93 11.55 -2.74
N VAL A 227 -11.08 12.18 -3.00
CA VAL A 227 -12.39 11.74 -2.49
C VAL A 227 -12.74 10.36 -3.03
N ASN A 228 -12.53 10.13 -4.33
CA ASN A 228 -12.77 8.82 -4.94
C ASN A 228 -11.87 7.75 -4.32
N TYR A 229 -10.57 8.04 -4.15
CA TYR A 229 -9.64 7.10 -3.53
C TYR A 229 -10.03 6.81 -2.08
N ALA A 230 -10.37 7.83 -1.28
CA ALA A 230 -10.83 7.66 0.09
C ALA A 230 -12.01 6.68 0.20
N GLY A 231 -13.01 6.81 -0.68
CA GLY A 231 -14.17 5.92 -0.71
C GLY A 231 -13.84 4.51 -1.19
N VAL A 232 -12.97 4.38 -2.19
CA VAL A 232 -12.60 3.07 -2.76
C VAL A 232 -11.65 2.30 -1.85
N ALA A 233 -10.64 2.95 -1.28
CA ALA A 233 -9.63 2.33 -0.43
C ALA A 233 -10.06 2.22 1.04
N GLY A 234 -11.08 2.99 1.46
CA GLY A 234 -11.51 3.06 2.86
C GLY A 234 -10.66 3.98 3.73
N ASP A 235 -9.74 4.77 3.14
CA ASP A 235 -8.93 5.75 3.86
C ASP A 235 -9.65 7.10 3.95
N ALA A 236 -10.46 7.24 4.98
CA ALA A 236 -11.27 8.44 5.21
C ALA A 236 -10.56 9.54 6.00
N ASN A 237 -9.23 9.48 6.18
CA ASN A 237 -8.49 10.48 6.94
C ASN A 237 -8.72 11.88 6.34
N PRO A 238 -9.26 12.83 7.12
CA PRO A 238 -9.69 14.13 6.61
C PRO A 238 -8.54 15.05 6.14
N ILE A 239 -7.28 14.77 6.47
CA ILE A 239 -6.16 15.53 5.91
C ILE A 239 -6.07 15.44 4.38
N HIS A 240 -6.78 14.48 3.77
CA HIS A 240 -6.81 14.25 2.33
C HIS A 240 -7.98 14.94 1.62
N TRP A 241 -8.98 15.46 2.35
CA TRP A 241 -10.18 16.04 1.71
C TRP A 241 -10.76 17.26 2.45
N ASP A 242 -10.39 17.50 3.74
CA ASP A 242 -10.79 18.65 4.53
C ASP A 242 -9.62 19.61 4.67
N GLU A 243 -9.75 20.80 4.07
CA GLU A 243 -8.70 21.81 4.02
C GLU A 243 -8.42 22.43 5.40
N ASP A 244 -9.44 22.60 6.22
CA ASP A 244 -9.28 23.21 7.55
C ASP A 244 -8.52 22.26 8.47
N ILE A 245 -8.80 20.95 8.40
CA ILE A 245 -8.06 19.93 9.14
C ILE A 245 -6.63 19.79 8.62
N ALA A 246 -6.42 19.82 7.31
CA ALA A 246 -5.07 19.81 6.74
C ALA A 246 -4.24 21.01 7.24
N LYS A 247 -4.82 22.21 7.27
CA LYS A 247 -4.17 23.41 7.80
C LYS A 247 -3.91 23.32 9.31
N LEU A 248 -4.85 22.78 10.07
CA LEU A 248 -4.66 22.52 11.50
C LEU A 248 -3.49 21.54 11.74
N ALA A 249 -3.29 20.58 10.85
CA ALA A 249 -2.16 19.67 10.85
C ALA A 249 -0.84 20.30 10.35
N GLY A 250 -0.81 21.60 10.10
CA GLY A 250 0.38 22.33 9.63
C GLY A 250 0.69 22.15 8.15
N LEU A 251 -0.25 21.60 7.38
CA LEU A 251 -0.12 21.44 5.94
C LEU A 251 -0.65 22.71 5.23
N PRO A 252 -0.07 23.10 4.09
CA PRO A 252 -0.54 24.29 3.37
C PRO A 252 -1.91 24.07 2.70
N ASP A 253 -2.26 22.84 2.42
CA ASP A 253 -3.50 22.37 1.78
C ASP A 253 -3.67 20.86 1.98
N VAL A 254 -4.75 20.24 1.48
CA VAL A 254 -4.90 18.80 1.53
C VAL A 254 -3.79 18.11 0.72
N ILE A 255 -3.48 16.90 1.13
CA ILE A 255 -2.40 16.11 0.53
C ILE A 255 -2.95 14.83 -0.10
N ALA A 256 -2.29 14.33 -1.13
CA ALA A 256 -2.60 13.02 -1.67
C ALA A 256 -2.29 11.92 -0.63
N HIS A 257 -3.13 10.89 -0.58
CA HIS A 257 -2.84 9.68 0.20
C HIS A 257 -1.51 9.08 -0.27
N GLY A 258 -0.67 8.69 0.68
CA GLY A 258 0.61 8.02 0.37
C GLY A 258 0.39 6.79 -0.52
N MET A 259 -0.61 5.99 -0.17
CA MET A 259 -0.99 4.79 -0.92
C MET A 259 -1.55 5.09 -2.32
N LEU A 260 -2.25 6.21 -2.52
CA LEU A 260 -2.66 6.65 -3.86
C LEU A 260 -1.44 6.95 -4.73
N THR A 261 -0.46 7.70 -4.19
CA THR A 261 0.77 8.01 -4.93
C THR A 261 1.56 6.75 -5.27
N MET A 262 1.57 5.76 -4.38
CA MET A 262 2.16 4.45 -4.64
C MET A 262 1.39 3.67 -5.72
N GLY A 263 0.06 3.70 -5.69
CA GLY A 263 -0.78 3.09 -6.71
C GLY A 263 -0.51 3.66 -8.11
N LEU A 264 -0.38 5.00 -8.21
CA LEU A 264 0.02 5.67 -9.45
C LEU A 264 1.41 5.22 -9.93
N GLY A 265 2.36 5.04 -8.99
CA GLY A 265 3.70 4.52 -9.27
C GLY A 265 3.69 3.06 -9.72
N ALA A 266 2.81 2.24 -9.16
CA ALA A 266 2.59 0.87 -9.61
C ALA A 266 2.00 0.84 -11.03
N GLY A 267 1.01 1.71 -11.33
CA GLY A 267 0.46 1.85 -12.68
C GLY A 267 1.49 2.36 -13.71
N PHE A 268 2.46 3.18 -13.28
CA PHE A 268 3.61 3.54 -14.12
C PHE A 268 4.46 2.30 -14.46
N ALA A 269 4.69 1.42 -13.47
CA ALA A 269 5.45 0.19 -13.67
C ALA A 269 4.71 -0.82 -14.54
N SER A 270 3.39 -1.01 -14.32
CA SER A 270 2.53 -1.90 -15.12
C SER A 270 2.52 -1.49 -16.60
N ALA A 271 2.40 -0.19 -16.86
CA ALA A 271 2.41 0.35 -18.22
C ALA A 271 3.75 0.14 -18.93
N TRP A 272 4.86 0.21 -18.21
CA TRP A 272 6.18 -0.06 -18.77
C TRP A 272 6.45 -1.55 -18.98
N SER A 273 6.12 -2.38 -17.99
CA SER A 273 6.37 -3.82 -18.07
C SER A 273 5.40 -4.54 -19.01
N GLY A 274 4.24 -3.94 -19.34
CA GLY A 274 3.19 -4.56 -20.12
C GLY A 274 2.49 -5.75 -19.44
N ASP A 275 2.81 -6.00 -18.16
CA ASP A 275 2.20 -7.06 -17.36
C ASP A 275 2.16 -6.66 -15.87
N PRO A 276 0.99 -6.47 -15.27
CA PRO A 276 0.86 -6.11 -13.86
C PRO A 276 1.48 -7.14 -12.89
N GLY A 277 1.55 -8.40 -13.31
CA GLY A 277 2.16 -9.48 -12.51
C GLY A 277 3.67 -9.60 -12.66
N ALA A 278 4.31 -8.76 -13.48
CA ALA A 278 5.76 -8.77 -13.62
C ALA A 278 6.49 -8.23 -12.40
N VAL A 279 5.86 -7.34 -11.63
CA VAL A 279 6.46 -6.76 -10.43
C VAL A 279 6.25 -7.70 -9.25
N THR A 280 7.33 -8.26 -8.74
CA THR A 280 7.31 -9.20 -7.60
C THR A 280 7.51 -8.51 -6.25
N ARG A 281 8.12 -7.33 -6.24
CA ARG A 281 8.29 -6.52 -5.04
C ARG A 281 8.26 -5.04 -5.39
N TYR A 282 7.55 -4.26 -4.58
CA TYR A 282 7.51 -2.81 -4.68
C TYR A 282 7.71 -2.20 -3.30
N ALA A 283 8.79 -1.48 -3.11
CA ALA A 283 9.13 -0.84 -1.84
C ALA A 283 9.26 0.67 -2.03
N VAL A 284 8.61 1.44 -1.19
CA VAL A 284 8.66 2.92 -1.23
C VAL A 284 8.86 3.48 0.16
N ARG A 285 9.83 4.38 0.29
CA ARG A 285 9.91 5.34 1.40
C ARG A 285 9.30 6.66 0.96
N LEU A 286 8.30 7.10 1.71
CA LEU A 286 7.68 8.41 1.51
C LEU A 286 8.60 9.49 2.11
N SER A 287 8.77 10.62 1.42
CA SER A 287 9.69 11.69 1.86
C SER A 287 9.02 13.05 1.98
N ALA A 288 7.99 13.31 1.18
CA ALA A 288 7.18 14.52 1.24
C ALA A 288 5.77 14.23 0.72
N PRO A 289 4.75 14.95 1.20
CA PRO A 289 3.41 14.85 0.64
C PRO A 289 3.32 15.53 -0.74
N ALA A 290 2.44 15.03 -1.60
CA ALA A 290 1.98 15.74 -2.78
C ALA A 290 0.81 16.63 -2.36
N ILE A 291 0.98 17.95 -2.43
CA ILE A 291 -0.07 18.93 -2.11
C ILE A 291 -1.04 19.01 -3.29
N VAL A 292 -2.34 18.90 -3.00
CA VAL A 292 -3.40 18.94 -4.02
C VAL A 292 -4.22 20.22 -3.85
N ALA A 293 -3.77 21.29 -4.47
CA ALA A 293 -4.44 22.58 -4.41
C ALA A 293 -5.84 22.52 -5.04
N ALA A 294 -6.79 23.30 -4.49
CA ALA A 294 -8.20 23.24 -4.89
C ALA A 294 -8.42 23.52 -6.39
N ALA A 295 -7.74 24.50 -6.94
CA ALA A 295 -7.91 24.92 -8.34
C ALA A 295 -6.99 24.20 -9.31
N GLU A 296 -5.70 24.07 -8.93
CA GLU A 296 -4.66 23.54 -9.81
C GLU A 296 -4.52 22.02 -9.72
N GLY A 297 -4.92 21.41 -8.59
CA GLY A 297 -4.64 20.00 -8.30
C GLY A 297 -3.16 19.77 -7.97
N ALA A 298 -2.67 18.59 -8.32
CA ALA A 298 -1.24 18.26 -8.26
C ALA A 298 -0.82 17.56 -9.55
N ASP A 299 0.37 17.90 -10.02
CA ASP A 299 1.09 17.14 -11.04
C ASP A 299 2.13 16.24 -10.35
N ILE A 300 2.15 14.95 -10.71
CA ILE A 300 3.15 13.99 -10.26
C ILE A 300 3.90 13.45 -11.48
N GLU A 301 5.20 13.68 -11.50
CA GLU A 301 6.12 13.15 -12.50
C GLU A 301 6.72 11.85 -11.96
N PHE A 302 6.53 10.75 -12.70
CA PHE A 302 7.19 9.48 -12.46
C PHE A 302 8.31 9.28 -13.50
N SER A 303 9.44 8.77 -13.07
CA SER A 303 10.53 8.31 -13.91
C SER A 303 11.17 7.08 -13.32
N GLY A 304 11.88 6.30 -14.12
CA GLY A 304 12.52 5.08 -13.63
C GLY A 304 13.79 4.77 -14.38
N ARG A 305 14.63 3.92 -13.79
CA ARG A 305 15.87 3.45 -14.40
C ARG A 305 16.20 2.03 -13.91
N ILE A 306 16.64 1.17 -14.81
CA ILE A 306 17.12 -0.17 -14.46
C ILE A 306 18.43 -0.03 -13.69
N LYS A 307 18.43 -0.52 -12.44
CA LYS A 307 19.60 -0.47 -11.54
C LYS A 307 20.49 -1.69 -11.68
N SER A 308 19.89 -2.86 -11.79
CA SER A 308 20.60 -4.13 -11.89
C SER A 308 19.76 -5.16 -12.61
N LEU A 309 20.40 -6.14 -13.22
CA LEU A 309 19.80 -7.28 -13.88
C LEU A 309 20.48 -8.56 -13.39
N ASP A 310 19.71 -9.61 -13.22
CA ASP A 310 20.17 -10.95 -12.86
C ASP A 310 19.82 -11.90 -14.00
N PRO A 311 20.82 -12.39 -14.77
CA PRO A 311 20.58 -13.27 -15.90
C PRO A 311 20.14 -14.69 -15.50
N ASP A 312 20.51 -15.16 -14.30
CA ASP A 312 20.19 -16.51 -13.87
C ASP A 312 18.69 -16.66 -13.55
N THR A 313 18.11 -15.61 -13.00
CA THR A 313 16.68 -15.56 -12.64
C THR A 313 15.83 -14.75 -13.64
N ARG A 314 16.45 -14.12 -14.62
CA ARG A 314 15.82 -13.15 -15.57
C ARG A 314 15.00 -12.10 -14.85
N THR A 315 15.56 -11.55 -13.76
CA THR A 315 14.95 -10.49 -12.94
C THR A 315 15.80 -9.23 -12.96
N GLY A 316 15.22 -8.14 -12.50
CA GLY A 316 15.95 -6.88 -12.35
C GLY A 316 15.36 -6.00 -11.28
N VAL A 317 16.16 -5.03 -10.85
CA VAL A 317 15.76 -3.97 -9.94
C VAL A 317 15.65 -2.67 -10.71
N VAL A 318 14.50 -2.02 -10.62
CA VAL A 318 14.23 -0.70 -11.16
C VAL A 318 14.12 0.31 -10.03
N ILE A 319 14.86 1.42 -10.11
CA ILE A 319 14.64 2.56 -9.21
C ILE A 319 13.54 3.42 -9.83
N VAL A 320 12.56 3.80 -9.02
CA VAL A 320 11.49 4.72 -9.41
C VAL A 320 11.67 6.03 -8.66
N ALA A 321 11.49 7.13 -9.33
CA ALA A 321 11.39 8.46 -8.72
C ALA A 321 9.98 9.03 -8.96
N ALA A 322 9.46 9.71 -7.94
CA ALA A 322 8.23 10.47 -8.04
C ALA A 322 8.44 11.88 -7.48
N LYS A 323 7.98 12.89 -8.21
CA LYS A 323 8.10 14.30 -7.84
C LYS A 323 6.75 15.01 -7.99
N SER A 324 6.46 15.93 -7.10
CA SER A 324 5.34 16.85 -7.19
C SER A 324 5.77 18.25 -6.79
N GLY A 325 5.42 19.26 -7.58
CA GLY A 325 5.86 20.64 -7.34
C GLY A 325 7.39 20.80 -7.23
N GLY A 326 8.15 20.00 -8.00
CA GLY A 326 9.62 19.97 -8.00
C GLY A 326 10.25 19.26 -6.80
N LYS A 327 9.46 18.80 -5.82
CA LYS A 327 9.95 18.05 -4.64
C LYS A 327 9.81 16.55 -4.86
N LYS A 328 10.79 15.78 -4.36
CA LYS A 328 10.68 14.31 -4.32
C LYS A 328 9.61 13.92 -3.30
N ILE A 329 8.60 13.16 -3.74
CA ILE A 329 7.60 12.56 -2.85
C ILE A 329 8.00 11.13 -2.45
N PHE A 330 8.78 10.43 -3.29
CA PHE A 330 9.45 9.19 -2.93
C PHE A 330 10.92 9.46 -2.60
N GLY A 331 11.35 9.14 -1.38
CA GLY A 331 12.74 9.23 -0.97
C GLY A 331 13.57 8.13 -1.61
N LEU A 332 13.08 6.89 -1.52
CA LEU A 332 13.61 5.72 -2.20
C LEU A 332 12.44 4.85 -2.64
N ALA A 333 12.40 4.50 -3.91
CA ALA A 333 11.44 3.52 -4.41
C ALA A 333 12.14 2.54 -5.35
N THR A 334 11.84 1.26 -5.19
CA THR A 334 12.39 0.17 -5.99
C THR A 334 11.32 -0.84 -6.35
N LEU A 335 11.44 -1.36 -7.57
CA LEU A 335 10.66 -2.49 -8.07
C LEU A 335 11.61 -3.66 -8.35
N ASN A 336 11.23 -4.85 -7.92
CA ASN A 336 11.81 -6.09 -8.46
C ASN A 336 10.88 -6.56 -9.57
N VAL A 337 11.45 -6.78 -10.74
CA VAL A 337 10.68 -7.12 -11.95
C VAL A 337 11.18 -8.44 -12.52
N ARG A 338 10.26 -9.31 -12.88
CA ARG A 338 10.53 -10.53 -13.63
C ARG A 338 10.29 -10.26 -15.11
N PHE A 339 11.26 -10.56 -15.94
CA PHE A 339 11.22 -10.37 -17.39
C PHE A 339 10.86 -11.69 -18.11
N ARG A 340 10.41 -11.54 -19.36
CA ARG A 340 10.22 -12.67 -20.27
C ARG A 340 11.54 -13.22 -20.78
#